data_3c5d2bd71bdd34a5f96dff0c44068934
#
_entry.id   3c5d2bd71bdd34a5f96dff0c44068934
#
_cell.length_a   1.000
_cell.length_b   1.000
_cell.length_c   1.000
_cell.angle_alpha   90.00
_cell.angle_beta   90.00
_cell.angle_gamma   90.00
#
_symmetry.space_group_name_H-M   'P 1'
#
loop_
_entity.id
_entity.type
_entity.pdbx_description
1 polymer ?
#
loop_
_entity_poly.entity_id
_entity_poly.type
_entity_poly.pdbx_seq_one_letter_code
_entity_poly.pdbx_strand_id
1 'polypeptide(L)'
;MDISLEGWSIGTADAAWAPWGADDKARAQVLASGDGYLLVLVEAQPGYRSMAHEHAHTEFLFVLDGVVDNQGDHMKPVGGYIAAAGSTHVDFGTETGARYLSIFKL
;
A
#
# COMPACT_ATOMS: atom_id res chain seq x y z
N MET A 1 6.98 15.04 2.88
CA MET A 1 8.26 14.90 3.62
C MET A 1 9.30 14.32 2.69
N ASP A 2 10.36 15.07 2.43
CA ASP A 2 11.38 14.68 1.46
C ASP A 2 12.67 14.28 2.15
N ILE A 3 13.36 13.32 1.55
CA ILE A 3 14.68 12.90 2.00
C ILE A 3 15.69 13.98 1.64
N SER A 4 16.42 14.47 2.63
CA SER A 4 17.49 15.45 2.43
C SER A 4 18.83 14.76 2.15
N LEU A 5 19.86 15.55 1.80
CA LEU A 5 21.21 15.01 1.64
C LEU A 5 21.83 14.56 2.97
N GLU A 6 21.32 15.05 4.10
CA GLU A 6 21.68 14.54 5.43
C GLU A 6 21.07 13.17 5.71
N GLY A 7 20.13 12.75 4.87
CA GLY A 7 19.69 11.37 4.80
C GLY A 7 18.47 11.03 5.62
N TRP A 8 17.92 11.93 6.41
CA TRP A 8 16.83 11.55 7.32
C TRP A 8 15.61 12.44 7.19
N SER A 9 14.46 11.77 7.16
CA SER A 9 13.15 12.39 7.19
C SER A 9 12.23 11.47 7.99
N ILE A 10 11.42 12.01 8.88
CA ILE A 10 10.62 11.21 9.80
C ILE A 10 9.14 11.35 9.43
N GLY A 11 8.51 10.21 9.11
CA GLY A 11 7.07 10.11 8.97
C GLY A 11 6.42 9.68 10.27
N THR A 12 5.20 10.10 10.49
CA THR A 12 4.45 9.78 11.70
C THR A 12 3.02 9.37 11.35
N ALA A 13 2.38 8.66 12.29
CA ALA A 13 0.98 8.29 12.16
C ALA A 13 0.02 9.48 12.34
N ASP A 14 0.53 10.70 12.52
CA ASP A 14 -0.26 11.93 12.59
C ASP A 14 -0.62 12.50 11.22
N ALA A 15 -0.09 11.94 10.15
CA ALA A 15 -0.44 12.36 8.80
C ALA A 15 -1.94 12.21 8.55
N ALA A 16 -2.51 13.11 7.76
CA ALA A 16 -3.92 13.06 7.45
C ALA A 16 -4.28 11.80 6.66
N TRP A 17 -5.44 11.22 6.97
CA TRP A 17 -6.01 10.14 6.19
C TRP A 17 -6.67 10.67 4.93
N ALA A 18 -6.52 9.96 3.84
CA ALA A 18 -7.17 10.26 2.57
C ALA A 18 -7.85 9.00 2.01
N PRO A 19 -8.92 9.15 1.22
CA PRO A 19 -9.52 8.00 0.55
C PRO A 19 -8.49 7.26 -0.31
N TRP A 20 -8.61 5.95 -0.35
CA TRP A 20 -7.73 5.08 -1.12
C TRP A 20 -8.57 4.12 -1.97
N GLY A 21 -8.40 4.19 -3.28
CA GLY A 21 -9.25 3.42 -4.18
C GLY A 21 -10.60 4.11 -4.45
N ALA A 22 -11.50 3.39 -5.11
CA ALA A 22 -12.71 3.97 -5.67
C ALA A 22 -14.01 3.66 -4.87
N ASP A 23 -13.96 2.80 -3.86
CA ASP A 23 -15.16 2.23 -3.23
C ASP A 23 -15.42 2.69 -1.79
N ASP A 24 -14.71 3.68 -1.30
CA ASP A 24 -14.80 4.20 0.07
C ASP A 24 -14.48 3.17 1.17
N LYS A 25 -13.88 2.04 0.82
CA LYS A 25 -13.57 0.97 1.77
C LYS A 25 -12.12 0.96 2.22
N ALA A 26 -11.31 1.89 1.75
CA ALA A 26 -9.94 2.01 2.18
C ALA A 26 -9.54 3.46 2.35
N ARG A 27 -8.57 3.68 3.23
CA ARG A 27 -7.95 4.98 3.45
C ARG A 27 -6.45 4.83 3.64
N ALA A 28 -5.71 5.89 3.39
CA ALA A 28 -4.27 5.85 3.43
C ALA A 28 -3.66 7.07 4.08
N GLN A 29 -2.51 6.88 4.69
CA GLN A 29 -1.62 7.95 5.16
C GLN A 29 -0.31 7.85 4.41
N VAL A 30 0.19 8.96 3.88
CA VAL A 30 1.56 9.02 3.35
C VAL A 30 2.49 9.28 4.53
N LEU A 31 3.26 8.27 4.92
CA LEU A 31 4.16 8.37 6.08
C LEU A 31 5.47 9.05 5.71
N ALA A 32 5.96 8.83 4.50
CA ALA A 32 7.20 9.42 4.01
C ALA A 32 7.22 9.46 2.50
N SER A 33 7.92 10.42 1.93
CA SER A 33 8.15 10.50 0.49
C SER A 33 9.52 11.11 0.20
N GLY A 34 10.10 10.73 -0.91
CA GLY A 34 11.36 11.27 -1.40
C GLY A 34 11.83 10.53 -2.65
N ASP A 35 12.52 11.22 -3.53
CA ASP A 35 13.02 10.67 -4.81
C ASP A 35 11.94 10.03 -5.68
N GLY A 36 10.69 10.52 -5.57
CA GLY A 36 9.55 9.94 -6.27
C GLY A 36 8.95 8.70 -5.59
N TYR A 37 9.53 8.22 -4.49
CA TYR A 37 8.99 7.10 -3.71
C TYR A 37 7.98 7.57 -2.66
N LEU A 38 7.02 6.73 -2.38
CA LEU A 38 6.07 6.90 -1.28
C LEU A 38 6.12 5.68 -0.37
N LEU A 39 6.06 5.93 0.94
CA LEU A 39 5.76 4.93 1.96
C LEU A 39 4.35 5.23 2.48
N VAL A 40 3.42 4.33 2.23
CA VAL A 40 2.00 4.55 2.50
C VAL A 40 1.49 3.49 3.45
N LEU A 41 0.79 3.92 4.51
CA LEU A 41 0.01 3.03 5.37
C LEU A 41 -1.41 2.99 4.86
N VAL A 42 -1.93 1.80 4.58
CA VAL A 42 -3.30 1.60 4.11
C VAL A 42 -4.10 0.84 5.14
N GLU A 43 -5.31 1.33 5.42
CA GLU A 43 -6.33 0.59 6.17
C GLU A 43 -7.48 0.27 5.23
N ALA A 44 -7.75 -1.00 5.03
CA ALA A 44 -8.82 -1.49 4.17
C ALA A 44 -9.88 -2.21 5.00
N GLN A 45 -11.14 -1.84 4.78
CA GLN A 45 -12.28 -2.45 5.44
C GLN A 45 -12.62 -3.80 4.80
N PRO A 46 -13.36 -4.68 5.53
CA PRO A 46 -13.86 -5.91 4.93
C PRO A 46 -14.60 -5.66 3.61
N GLY A 47 -14.27 -6.44 2.61
CA GLY A 47 -14.88 -6.34 1.29
C GLY A 47 -14.19 -5.37 0.33
N TYR A 48 -13.10 -4.73 0.75
CA TYR A 48 -12.34 -3.86 -0.15
C TYR A 48 -11.80 -4.66 -1.34
N ARG A 49 -11.99 -4.11 -2.56
CA ARG A 49 -11.39 -4.61 -3.80
C ARG A 49 -10.81 -3.44 -4.58
N SER A 50 -9.57 -3.59 -4.99
CA SER A 50 -8.91 -2.64 -5.87
C SER A 50 -9.37 -2.86 -7.30
N MET A 51 -9.43 -1.79 -8.07
CA MET A 51 -9.62 -1.92 -9.53
C MET A 51 -8.37 -2.53 -10.15
N ALA A 52 -8.54 -3.27 -11.24
CA ALA A 52 -7.42 -3.79 -12.00
C ALA A 52 -6.53 -2.63 -12.46
N HIS A 53 -5.24 -2.75 -12.23
CA HIS A 53 -4.28 -1.72 -12.61
C HIS A 53 -2.90 -2.32 -12.87
N GLU A 54 -2.14 -1.60 -13.68
CA GLU A 54 -0.76 -1.97 -14.01
C GLU A 54 0.20 -1.12 -13.19
N HIS A 55 1.28 -1.75 -12.71
CA HIS A 55 2.35 -1.06 -12.00
C HIS A 55 3.33 -0.45 -13.01
N ALA A 56 3.44 0.87 -13.04
CA ALA A 56 4.46 1.54 -13.85
C ALA A 56 5.87 1.27 -13.31
N HIS A 57 6.00 1.14 -11.99
CA HIS A 57 7.24 0.86 -11.28
C HIS A 57 7.04 -0.27 -10.28
N THR A 58 8.14 -0.81 -9.77
CA THR A 58 8.10 -1.83 -8.71
C THR A 58 7.37 -1.33 -7.48
N GLU A 59 6.53 -2.19 -6.90
CA GLU A 59 5.87 -1.95 -5.62
C GLU A 59 6.25 -3.04 -4.62
N PHE A 60 6.49 -2.63 -3.36
CA PHE A 60 6.62 -3.54 -2.22
C PHE A 60 5.41 -3.37 -1.33
N LEU A 61 4.88 -4.48 -0.83
CA LEU A 61 3.77 -4.47 0.11
C LEU A 61 4.08 -5.39 1.29
N PHE A 62 3.77 -4.91 2.50
CA PHE A 62 3.99 -5.65 3.74
C PHE A 62 2.73 -5.60 4.59
N VAL A 63 2.20 -6.78 4.95
CA VAL A 63 0.96 -6.90 5.74
C VAL A 63 1.28 -6.72 7.21
N LEU A 64 0.61 -5.75 7.86
CA LEU A 64 0.74 -5.49 9.29
C LEU A 64 -0.31 -6.22 10.10
N ASP A 65 -1.54 -6.28 9.60
CA ASP A 65 -2.68 -6.87 10.30
C ASP A 65 -3.73 -7.31 9.29
N GLY A 66 -4.50 -8.34 9.66
CA GLY A 66 -5.53 -8.89 8.78
C GLY A 66 -4.96 -9.74 7.65
N VAL A 67 -5.73 -9.90 6.59
CA VAL A 67 -5.37 -10.74 5.44
C VAL A 67 -5.57 -9.95 4.15
N VAL A 68 -4.54 -9.91 3.32
CA VAL A 68 -4.61 -9.33 1.98
C VAL A 68 -4.65 -10.44 0.96
N ASP A 69 -5.64 -10.37 0.06
CA ASP A 69 -5.79 -11.30 -1.05
C ASP A 69 -5.16 -10.71 -2.29
N ASN A 70 -4.24 -11.43 -2.91
CA ASN A 70 -3.58 -10.99 -4.13
C ASN A 70 -3.52 -12.13 -5.14
N GLN A 71 -4.27 -12.00 -6.23
CA GLN A 71 -4.28 -12.98 -7.32
C GLN A 71 -4.59 -14.40 -6.83
N GLY A 72 -5.49 -14.53 -5.86
CA GLY A 72 -5.87 -15.81 -5.26
C GLY A 72 -5.03 -16.25 -4.06
N ASP A 73 -3.91 -15.60 -3.81
CA ASP A 73 -3.09 -15.89 -2.62
C ASP A 73 -3.55 -15.05 -1.43
N HIS A 74 -3.50 -15.65 -0.24
CA HIS A 74 -3.87 -15.00 1.02
C HIS A 74 -2.61 -14.67 1.81
N MET A 75 -2.33 -13.39 2.00
CA MET A 75 -1.16 -12.93 2.74
C MET A 75 -1.57 -12.51 4.15
N LYS A 76 -0.95 -13.14 5.13
CA LYS A 76 -1.16 -12.88 6.56
C LYS A 76 -0.08 -11.92 7.09
N PRO A 77 -0.24 -11.42 8.33
CA PRO A 77 0.77 -10.55 8.94
C PRO A 77 2.18 -11.12 8.89
N VAL A 78 3.08 -10.23 8.64
CA VAL A 78 4.49 -10.31 8.30
C VAL A 78 4.72 -10.90 6.90
N GLY A 79 3.67 -11.22 6.17
CA GLY A 79 3.76 -11.55 4.75
C GLY A 79 3.75 -10.31 3.88
N GLY A 80 4.12 -10.49 2.64
CA GLY A 80 4.11 -9.40 1.68
C GLY A 80 4.50 -9.86 0.29
N TYR A 81 4.63 -8.91 -0.62
CA TYR A 81 5.04 -9.20 -1.99
C TYR A 81 5.92 -8.09 -2.58
N ILE A 82 6.58 -8.43 -3.66
CA ILE A 82 7.13 -7.48 -4.60
C ILE A 82 6.36 -7.62 -5.92
N ALA A 83 5.87 -6.50 -6.44
CA ALA A 83 5.24 -6.44 -7.76
C ALA A 83 6.19 -5.73 -8.71
N ALA A 84 6.62 -6.44 -9.75
CA ALA A 84 7.56 -5.89 -10.71
C ALA A 84 6.92 -4.79 -11.56
N ALA A 85 7.72 -3.87 -12.06
CA ALA A 85 7.28 -2.91 -13.06
C ALA A 85 6.67 -3.63 -14.26
N GLY A 86 5.53 -3.15 -14.74
CA GLY A 86 4.79 -3.79 -15.82
C GLY A 86 3.83 -4.89 -15.38
N SER A 87 3.86 -5.29 -14.11
CA SER A 87 2.91 -6.28 -13.59
C SER A 87 1.52 -5.67 -13.40
N THR A 88 0.49 -6.53 -13.40
CA THR A 88 -0.89 -6.11 -13.29
C THR A 88 -1.56 -6.80 -12.11
N HIS A 89 -2.22 -6.03 -11.24
CA HIS A 89 -3.19 -6.57 -10.29
C HIS A 89 -4.55 -6.67 -10.98
N VAL A 90 -5.14 -7.86 -10.96
CA VAL A 90 -6.50 -8.06 -11.45
C VAL A 90 -7.45 -8.52 -10.35
N ASP A 91 -6.91 -9.00 -9.22
CA ASP A 91 -7.69 -9.47 -8.07
C ASP A 91 -6.90 -9.19 -6.79
N PHE A 92 -7.06 -7.98 -6.28
CA PHE A 92 -6.39 -7.51 -5.05
C PHE A 92 -7.43 -6.91 -4.11
N GLY A 93 -7.37 -7.30 -2.85
CA GLY A 93 -8.27 -6.75 -1.84
C GLY A 93 -8.19 -7.49 -0.52
N THR A 94 -9.25 -7.39 0.26
CA THR A 94 -9.39 -8.11 1.53
C THR A 94 -10.84 -8.44 1.79
N GLU A 95 -11.12 -9.66 2.22
CA GLU A 95 -12.48 -10.06 2.62
C GLU A 95 -12.78 -9.63 4.05
N THR A 96 -11.79 -9.69 4.94
CA THR A 96 -11.99 -9.54 6.38
C THR A 96 -11.43 -8.25 6.95
N GLY A 97 -10.75 -7.46 6.13
CA GLY A 97 -10.07 -6.25 6.56
C GLY A 97 -8.58 -6.46 6.70
N ALA A 98 -7.80 -5.40 6.48
CA ALA A 98 -6.35 -5.47 6.57
C ALA A 98 -5.73 -4.08 6.78
N ARG A 99 -4.53 -4.08 7.36
CA ARG A 99 -3.64 -2.92 7.38
C ARG A 99 -2.33 -3.36 6.74
N TYR A 100 -1.80 -2.55 5.86
CA TYR A 100 -0.56 -2.87 5.18
C TYR A 100 0.22 -1.62 4.81
N LEU A 101 1.52 -1.80 4.62
CA LEU A 101 2.40 -0.78 4.08
C LEU A 101 2.61 -1.04 2.59
N SER A 102 2.56 0.02 1.80
CA SER A 102 2.91 -0.03 0.38
C SER A 102 4.03 0.95 0.12
N ILE A 103 5.05 0.50 -0.59
CA ILE A 103 6.19 1.31 -1.00
C ILE A 103 6.25 1.28 -2.51
N PHE A 104 6.12 2.43 -3.14
CA PHE A 104 6.12 2.50 -4.59
C PHE A 104 6.64 3.85 -5.09
N LYS A 105 6.95 3.88 -6.36
CA LYS A 105 7.45 5.09 -7.03
C LYS A 105 6.37 5.64 -7.96
N LEU A 106 6.22 6.95 -7.91
CA LEU A 106 5.32 7.67 -8.82
C LEU A 106 5.94 7.82 -10.22
#